data_11c4148e3c218d796fd24153e0d44c99
#
_entry.id   11c4148e3c218d796fd24153e0d44c99
#
_cell.length_a   1.000
_cell.length_b   1.000
_cell.length_c   1.000
_cell.angle_alpha   90.00
_cell.angle_beta   90.00
_cell.angle_gamma   90.00
#
_symmetry.space_group_name_H-M   'P 1'
#
loop_
_entity.id
_entity.type
_entity.pdbx_description
1 polymer ?
#
loop_
_entity_poly.entity_id
_entity_poly.type
_entity_poly.pdbx_seq_one_letter_code
_entity_poly.pdbx_strand_id
1 'polypeptide(L)'
;METTSAPAAAQAPHISGKRPPSAQPGVSQAAAVSSGLRPSTLGERVGRPAKLWLPKRVFITAAAAEEAHGRRILARLEALGAEVTRLKTNRLPPLTKGLEPRAAYRAAKDTLAIVNAPAGQLKLQPIPPSADYQFHLAKGCPAHCQYCYLAGSLPGAPITRVYANLDAILDNVAAYAARGTATLKRRPADAHRHPEGLTFEASCYTDPLGLEHLTGSLSTAVSAFAKTPGARLRWVTKYDNVDPLIGLEHGGRTRCRVSLNAALIARRLEGGTADLPARLHALRRLALPRAQGGGGYPVGAVLAPLMPFPQWRTAYAEMLDGLERALDFASADCTFELITHRFTPGSKQVLLDWYPATKLDMDESRRSEKRNKFGGKKYVYDKQQMLELKGWFGEEIDARFGPGKLLYFT
;
A
#
# COMPACT_ATOMS: atom_id res chain seq x y z
N MET A 1 58.86 6.55 42.09
CA MET A 1 58.94 7.80 42.84
C MET A 1 57.52 8.31 42.87
N GLU A 2 57.01 8.07 43.96
CA GLU A 2 56.39 8.83 45.06
C GLU A 2 55.00 9.31 44.65
N THR A 3 53.99 8.72 45.12
CA THR A 3 53.31 8.66 46.47
C THR A 3 52.50 9.91 46.76
N THR A 4 51.24 9.62 47.02
CA THR A 4 50.36 9.95 48.21
C THR A 4 49.49 11.18 47.96
N SER A 5 48.28 11.36 48.42
CA SER A 5 47.39 10.62 49.35
C SER A 5 46.06 11.42 49.41
N ALA A 6 44.95 10.77 49.64
CA ALA A 6 43.74 11.43 50.18
C ALA A 6 43.87 11.76 51.64
N PRO A 7 43.05 12.64 52.24
CA PRO A 7 41.92 12.17 53.06
C PRO A 7 40.70 13.14 53.03
N ALA A 8 39.58 12.82 53.44
CA ALA A 8 38.83 12.27 54.55
C ALA A 8 37.57 13.14 54.84
N ALA A 9 36.52 12.49 55.25
CA ALA A 9 35.17 12.95 55.48
C ALA A 9 35.01 13.86 56.70
N ALA A 10 33.91 14.65 56.73
CA ALA A 10 33.34 15.12 58.03
C ALA A 10 31.80 15.24 57.89
N GLN A 11 31.17 14.83 58.96
CA GLN A 11 29.76 14.54 59.22
C GLN A 11 28.89 15.76 59.47
N ALA A 12 27.55 15.50 59.40
CA ALA A 12 26.42 16.38 59.71
C ALA A 12 26.36 16.88 61.21
N PRO A 13 25.41 17.81 61.50
CA PRO A 13 24.40 17.39 62.45
C PRO A 13 22.94 17.76 62.13
N HIS A 14 22.06 16.93 62.66
CA HIS A 14 20.61 17.06 62.81
C HIS A 14 20.23 18.25 63.70
N ILE A 15 19.09 18.92 63.37
CA ILE A 15 18.16 19.47 64.37
C ILE A 15 16.70 19.41 63.82
N SER A 16 15.85 18.92 64.74
CA SER A 16 14.40 18.73 64.63
C SER A 16 13.60 20.00 64.90
N GLY A 17 12.35 20.09 64.35
CA GLY A 17 11.38 21.07 64.85
C GLY A 17 10.09 21.23 64.09
N LYS A 18 9.06 20.47 64.45
CA LYS A 18 7.58 20.78 64.56
C LYS A 18 6.82 21.53 63.49
N ARG A 19 5.76 20.86 62.94
CA ARG A 19 4.48 21.39 62.39
C ARG A 19 3.64 22.12 63.49
N PRO A 20 2.54 22.89 63.19
CA PRO A 20 1.45 22.83 62.23
C PRO A 20 0.83 24.22 61.87
N PRO A 21 -0.46 24.38 61.43
CA PRO A 21 -1.27 23.73 60.40
C PRO A 21 -1.96 24.68 59.35
N SER A 22 -2.56 24.06 58.30
CA SER A 22 -3.76 24.43 57.52
C SER A 22 -3.99 25.84 56.96
N ALA A 23 -4.13 25.88 55.61
CA ALA A 23 -5.31 26.43 54.90
C ALA A 23 -5.23 26.11 53.42
N GLN A 24 -6.23 25.39 52.91
CA GLN A 24 -6.53 25.36 51.48
C GLN A 24 -7.30 26.62 51.11
N PRO A 25 -7.15 27.12 49.87
CA PRO A 25 -8.35 27.21 49.02
C PRO A 25 -8.11 26.72 47.58
N GLY A 26 -9.08 26.01 47.10
CA GLY A 26 -9.68 25.91 45.80
C GLY A 26 -8.81 26.12 44.58
N VAL A 27 -8.36 25.00 43.93
CA VAL A 27 -7.97 25.01 42.50
C VAL A 27 -9.04 24.27 41.75
N SER A 28 -9.71 25.03 40.88
CA SER A 28 -10.62 24.63 39.84
C SER A 28 -10.03 23.43 39.04
N GLN A 29 -10.71 22.31 39.07
CA GLN A 29 -10.45 21.20 38.18
C GLN A 29 -10.82 21.61 36.76
N ALA A 30 -9.83 21.99 35.96
CA ALA A 30 -9.95 21.93 34.52
C ALA A 30 -10.00 20.44 34.15
N ALA A 31 -11.18 20.00 33.68
CA ALA A 31 -11.41 18.66 33.18
C ALA A 31 -10.50 18.41 31.96
N ALA A 32 -9.44 17.65 32.18
CA ALA A 32 -8.69 17.02 31.10
C ALA A 32 -9.65 15.98 30.46
N VAL A 33 -10.18 16.30 29.29
CA VAL A 33 -10.86 15.35 28.43
C VAL A 33 -9.75 14.41 27.91
N SER A 34 -9.46 13.37 28.69
CA SER A 34 -8.74 12.22 28.17
C SER A 34 -9.67 11.52 27.17
N SER A 35 -9.44 11.75 25.89
CA SER A 35 -10.01 10.92 24.83
C SER A 35 -9.39 9.54 24.91
N GLY A 36 -9.85 8.74 25.85
CA GLY A 36 -9.49 7.35 25.99
C GLY A 36 -10.08 6.55 24.82
N LEU A 37 -9.38 6.49 23.69
CA LEU A 37 -9.56 5.43 22.72
C LEU A 37 -9.08 4.14 23.40
N ARG A 38 -10.04 3.33 23.89
CA ARG A 38 -9.75 1.95 24.31
C ARG A 38 -9.09 1.23 23.14
N PRO A 39 -8.07 0.37 23.37
CA PRO A 39 -7.58 -0.50 22.32
C PRO A 39 -8.77 -1.33 21.82
N SER A 40 -9.10 -1.15 20.52
CA SER A 40 -10.18 -1.92 19.90
C SER A 40 -9.83 -3.40 19.99
N THR A 41 -10.77 -4.21 20.47
CA THR A 41 -10.65 -5.67 20.38
C THR A 41 -10.51 -6.04 18.90
N LEU A 42 -9.70 -7.06 18.59
CA LEU A 42 -9.34 -7.48 17.21
C LEU A 42 -10.54 -7.78 16.29
N GLY A 43 -11.78 -7.74 16.80
CA GLY A 43 -13.01 -7.95 16.05
C GLY A 43 -13.80 -6.68 15.72
N GLU A 44 -13.50 -5.52 16.31
CA GLU A 44 -14.24 -4.28 16.02
C GLU A 44 -13.78 -3.62 14.72
N ARG A 45 -14.72 -3.33 13.84
CA ARG A 45 -14.46 -2.54 12.64
C ARG A 45 -14.25 -1.07 13.02
N VAL A 46 -13.08 -0.55 12.68
CA VAL A 46 -12.71 0.85 12.89
C VAL A 46 -12.76 1.59 11.56
N GLY A 47 -13.54 2.66 11.49
CA GLY A 47 -13.69 3.47 10.28
C GLY A 47 -14.66 2.86 9.26
N ARG A 48 -14.68 3.44 8.06
CA ARG A 48 -15.49 2.98 6.92
C ARG A 48 -14.70 1.98 6.10
N PRO A 49 -15.07 0.67 6.11
CA PRO A 49 -14.39 -0.34 5.32
C PRO A 49 -14.56 -0.10 3.82
N ALA A 50 -13.66 -0.68 3.03
CA ALA A 50 -13.83 -0.73 1.60
C ALA A 50 -15.07 -1.56 1.26
N LYS A 51 -15.87 -1.06 0.31
CA LYS A 51 -16.93 -1.87 -0.27
C LYS A 51 -16.27 -2.93 -1.15
N LEU A 52 -16.44 -4.21 -0.81
CA LEU A 52 -15.96 -5.30 -1.64
C LEU A 52 -16.65 -5.24 -3.01
N TRP A 53 -15.81 -5.19 -4.04
CA TRP A 53 -16.29 -5.04 -5.40
C TRP A 53 -16.92 -6.34 -5.92
N LEU A 54 -18.16 -6.25 -6.42
CA LEU A 54 -18.82 -7.31 -7.17
C LEU A 54 -19.01 -6.83 -8.61
N PRO A 55 -18.41 -7.52 -9.60
CA PRO A 55 -18.55 -7.15 -11.00
C PRO A 55 -19.98 -7.43 -11.48
N LYS A 56 -20.54 -6.53 -12.32
CA LYS A 56 -21.85 -6.75 -12.95
C LYS A 56 -21.77 -7.67 -14.16
N ARG A 57 -20.58 -7.81 -14.76
CA ARG A 57 -20.32 -8.68 -15.91
C ARG A 57 -19.07 -9.47 -15.66
N VAL A 58 -19.16 -10.77 -15.82
CA VAL A 58 -18.02 -11.67 -15.66
C VAL A 58 -17.85 -12.48 -16.93
N PHE A 59 -16.64 -12.53 -17.43
CA PHE A 59 -16.25 -13.35 -18.58
C PHE A 59 -15.13 -14.29 -18.17
N ILE A 60 -15.18 -15.54 -18.62
CA ILE A 60 -14.05 -16.46 -18.54
C ILE A 60 -13.69 -16.97 -19.93
N THR A 61 -12.41 -16.92 -20.28
CA THR A 61 -11.91 -17.46 -21.56
C THR A 61 -11.80 -18.98 -21.51
N ALA A 62 -11.82 -19.63 -22.67
CA ALA A 62 -11.76 -21.09 -22.75
C ALA A 62 -10.54 -21.67 -22.01
N ALA A 63 -9.33 -21.17 -22.27
CA ALA A 63 -8.13 -21.65 -21.60
C ALA A 63 -8.14 -21.37 -20.08
N ALA A 64 -8.68 -20.25 -19.65
CA ALA A 64 -8.75 -19.91 -18.23
C ALA A 64 -9.71 -20.82 -17.45
N ALA A 65 -10.76 -21.34 -18.11
CA ALA A 65 -11.70 -22.28 -17.51
C ALA A 65 -11.06 -23.66 -17.23
N GLU A 66 -10.02 -24.03 -17.97
CA GLU A 66 -9.27 -25.27 -17.79
C GLU A 66 -8.22 -25.19 -16.64
N GLU A 67 -7.85 -23.98 -16.24
CA GLU A 67 -6.89 -23.78 -15.16
C GLU A 67 -7.51 -24.10 -13.78
N ALA A 68 -6.76 -24.76 -12.92
CA ALA A 68 -7.23 -25.08 -11.58
C ALA A 68 -7.62 -23.82 -10.79
N HIS A 69 -6.82 -22.75 -10.90
CA HIS A 69 -7.12 -21.48 -10.25
C HIS A 69 -8.34 -20.79 -10.89
N GLY A 70 -8.52 -20.87 -12.21
CA GLY A 70 -9.71 -20.39 -12.90
C GLY A 70 -10.99 -21.02 -12.38
N ARG A 71 -10.99 -22.33 -12.17
CA ARG A 71 -12.13 -23.06 -11.56
C ARG A 71 -12.39 -22.61 -10.11
N ARG A 72 -11.35 -22.36 -9.31
CA ARG A 72 -11.52 -21.81 -7.95
C ARG A 72 -12.15 -20.41 -7.95
N ILE A 73 -11.76 -19.56 -8.89
CA ILE A 73 -12.36 -18.23 -9.07
C ILE A 73 -13.83 -18.36 -9.45
N LEU A 74 -14.15 -19.26 -10.41
CA LEU A 74 -15.54 -19.52 -10.80
C LEU A 74 -16.40 -19.94 -9.62
N ALA A 75 -15.95 -20.91 -8.83
CA ALA A 75 -16.69 -21.41 -7.66
C ALA A 75 -16.99 -20.29 -6.65
N ARG A 76 -16.04 -19.37 -6.44
CA ARG A 76 -16.25 -18.20 -5.57
C ARG A 76 -17.27 -17.21 -6.12
N LEU A 77 -17.22 -16.93 -7.42
CA LEU A 77 -18.16 -16.05 -8.10
C LEU A 77 -19.58 -16.62 -8.08
N GLU A 78 -19.72 -17.93 -8.35
CA GLU A 78 -20.99 -18.65 -8.30
C GLU A 78 -21.58 -18.62 -6.88
N ALA A 79 -20.75 -18.81 -5.84
CA ALA A 79 -21.17 -18.72 -4.44
C ALA A 79 -21.63 -17.29 -4.05
N LEU A 80 -21.15 -16.26 -4.78
CA LEU A 80 -21.59 -14.88 -4.62
C LEU A 80 -22.78 -14.51 -5.53
N GLY A 81 -23.35 -15.47 -6.27
CA GLY A 81 -24.49 -15.27 -7.17
C GLY A 81 -24.15 -14.50 -8.45
N ALA A 82 -22.86 -14.44 -8.85
CA ALA A 82 -22.46 -13.77 -10.07
C ALA A 82 -22.69 -14.64 -11.29
N GLU A 83 -23.34 -14.07 -12.33
CA GLU A 83 -23.50 -14.72 -13.63
C GLU A 83 -22.18 -14.66 -14.41
N VAL A 84 -21.69 -15.82 -14.90
CA VAL A 84 -20.44 -15.92 -15.64
C VAL A 84 -20.69 -16.33 -17.07
N THR A 85 -20.28 -15.47 -18.02
CA THR A 85 -20.28 -15.77 -19.46
C THR A 85 -19.01 -16.55 -19.81
N ARG A 86 -19.17 -17.82 -20.21
CA ARG A 86 -18.09 -18.67 -20.71
C ARG A 86 -17.84 -18.40 -22.18
N LEU A 87 -16.63 -17.97 -22.53
CA LEU A 87 -16.24 -17.69 -23.91
C LEU A 87 -15.69 -18.96 -24.58
N LYS A 88 -16.03 -19.15 -25.87
CA LYS A 88 -15.49 -20.25 -26.67
C LYS A 88 -14.04 -20.03 -27.14
N THR A 89 -13.49 -18.83 -26.92
CA THR A 89 -12.16 -18.44 -27.38
C THR A 89 -11.38 -17.78 -26.23
N ASN A 90 -10.09 -17.53 -26.45
CA ASN A 90 -9.23 -16.80 -25.52
C ASN A 90 -9.23 -15.27 -25.74
N ARG A 91 -10.17 -14.75 -26.52
CA ARG A 91 -10.30 -13.31 -26.80
C ARG A 91 -11.56 -12.76 -26.13
N LEU A 92 -11.39 -11.65 -25.42
CA LEU A 92 -12.52 -10.89 -24.89
C LEU A 92 -13.27 -10.20 -26.04
N PRO A 93 -14.60 -10.10 -26.00
CA PRO A 93 -15.34 -9.28 -26.92
C PRO A 93 -14.96 -7.79 -26.75
N PRO A 94 -15.25 -6.94 -27.75
CA PRO A 94 -14.92 -5.52 -27.70
C PRO A 94 -15.87 -4.75 -26.74
N LEU A 95 -15.72 -4.96 -25.44
CA LEU A 95 -16.64 -4.55 -24.38
C LEU A 95 -16.87 -3.03 -24.27
N THR A 96 -15.95 -2.23 -24.78
CA THR A 96 -15.97 -0.77 -24.67
C THR A 96 -15.90 -0.05 -26.01
N LYS A 97 -15.91 -0.81 -27.14
CA LYS A 97 -15.83 -0.26 -28.48
C LYS A 97 -17.09 0.57 -28.79
N GLY A 98 -16.90 1.77 -29.34
CA GLY A 98 -17.97 2.67 -29.73
C GLY A 98 -18.66 3.40 -28.56
N LEU A 99 -18.21 3.20 -27.34
CA LEU A 99 -18.70 3.95 -26.18
C LEU A 99 -17.91 5.25 -25.98
N GLU A 100 -18.61 6.30 -25.58
CA GLU A 100 -17.98 7.52 -25.10
C GLU A 100 -17.04 7.21 -23.90
N PRO A 101 -15.94 7.98 -23.70
CA PRO A 101 -14.89 7.66 -22.73
C PRO A 101 -15.41 7.35 -21.33
N ARG A 102 -16.35 8.14 -20.83
CA ARG A 102 -16.94 7.94 -19.50
C ARG A 102 -17.81 6.69 -19.42
N ALA A 103 -18.57 6.38 -20.46
CA ALA A 103 -19.38 5.18 -20.56
C ALA A 103 -18.49 3.94 -20.69
N ALA A 104 -17.43 4.01 -21.50
CA ALA A 104 -16.40 2.98 -21.62
C ALA A 104 -15.72 2.69 -20.28
N TYR A 105 -15.36 3.74 -19.53
CA TYR A 105 -14.79 3.62 -18.19
C TYR A 105 -15.75 2.90 -17.22
N ARG A 106 -17.02 3.30 -17.16
CA ARG A 106 -18.03 2.64 -16.31
C ARG A 106 -18.20 1.18 -16.68
N ALA A 107 -18.35 0.89 -17.99
CA ALA A 107 -18.47 -0.47 -18.48
C ALA A 107 -17.26 -1.33 -18.12
N ALA A 108 -16.04 -0.78 -18.21
CA ALA A 108 -14.81 -1.47 -17.82
C ALA A 108 -14.77 -1.76 -16.30
N LYS A 109 -15.16 -0.79 -15.47
CA LYS A 109 -15.18 -0.92 -14.00
C LYS A 109 -16.23 -1.91 -13.52
N ASP A 110 -17.28 -2.14 -14.27
CA ASP A 110 -18.32 -3.12 -13.98
C ASP A 110 -17.97 -4.54 -14.50
N THR A 111 -16.77 -4.72 -15.11
CA THR A 111 -16.41 -5.96 -15.80
C THR A 111 -15.20 -6.65 -15.18
N LEU A 112 -15.36 -7.94 -14.87
CA LEU A 112 -14.28 -8.87 -14.54
C LEU A 112 -14.04 -9.81 -15.73
N ALA A 113 -12.81 -9.98 -16.13
CA ALA A 113 -12.39 -10.99 -17.09
C ALA A 113 -11.39 -11.98 -16.46
N ILE A 114 -11.71 -13.25 -16.48
CA ILE A 114 -10.83 -14.33 -16.04
C ILE A 114 -10.11 -14.84 -17.29
N VAL A 115 -8.78 -14.64 -17.32
CA VAL A 115 -7.96 -14.91 -18.51
C VAL A 115 -6.61 -15.53 -18.08
N ASN A 116 -5.88 -16.12 -19.00
CA ASN A 116 -4.49 -16.47 -18.74
C ASN A 116 -3.57 -15.26 -18.97
N ALA A 117 -2.55 -15.10 -18.13
CA ALA A 117 -1.49 -14.14 -18.37
C ALA A 117 -0.78 -14.49 -19.67
N PRO A 118 -0.62 -13.54 -20.61
CA PRO A 118 0.10 -13.81 -21.85
C PRO A 118 1.58 -14.05 -21.59
N ALA A 119 2.24 -14.85 -22.44
CA ALA A 119 3.65 -15.24 -22.30
C ALA A 119 4.60 -14.06 -22.09
N GLY A 120 4.34 -12.91 -22.73
CA GLY A 120 5.14 -11.69 -22.55
C GLY A 120 5.12 -11.12 -21.10
N GLN A 121 4.12 -11.47 -20.29
CA GLN A 121 4.05 -11.06 -18.88
C GLN A 121 4.81 -11.99 -17.93
N LEU A 122 5.16 -13.19 -18.39
CA LEU A 122 6.06 -14.08 -17.66
C LEU A 122 7.52 -13.62 -17.74
N LYS A 123 7.86 -12.70 -18.67
CA LYS A 123 9.14 -11.99 -18.65
C LYS A 123 9.07 -10.87 -17.63
N LEU A 124 9.55 -11.15 -16.41
CA LEU A 124 9.50 -10.19 -15.31
C LEU A 124 10.30 -8.93 -15.64
N GLN A 125 9.75 -7.78 -15.32
CA GLN A 125 10.38 -6.48 -15.55
C GLN A 125 10.86 -5.89 -14.23
N PRO A 126 12.00 -5.16 -14.22
CA PRO A 126 12.44 -4.44 -13.04
C PRO A 126 11.46 -3.31 -12.69
N ILE A 127 11.31 -3.03 -11.39
CA ILE A 127 10.49 -1.92 -10.89
C ILE A 127 11.19 -1.10 -9.79
N PRO A 128 12.40 -0.59 -10.05
CA PRO A 128 13.06 0.27 -9.07
C PRO A 128 12.27 1.59 -8.92
N PRO A 129 12.26 2.17 -7.71
CA PRO A 129 12.92 1.74 -6.49
C PRO A 129 12.11 0.78 -5.61
N SER A 130 10.92 0.35 -6.02
CA SER A 130 10.00 -0.42 -5.19
C SER A 130 10.46 -1.86 -4.97
N ALA A 131 10.86 -2.57 -6.03
CA ALA A 131 11.34 -3.93 -5.96
C ALA A 131 12.33 -4.23 -7.10
N ASP A 132 12.98 -5.41 -7.03
CA ASP A 132 13.85 -5.89 -8.10
C ASP A 132 13.04 -6.27 -9.33
N TYR A 133 11.95 -6.98 -9.15
CA TYR A 133 11.03 -7.40 -10.21
C TYR A 133 9.57 -7.13 -9.88
N GLN A 134 8.75 -6.99 -10.91
CA GLN A 134 7.29 -7.01 -10.80
C GLN A 134 6.72 -8.22 -11.51
N PHE A 135 5.65 -8.77 -10.94
CA PHE A 135 4.80 -9.78 -11.57
C PHE A 135 3.32 -9.44 -11.34
N HIS A 136 2.42 -10.06 -12.07
CA HIS A 136 1.03 -9.67 -12.05
C HIS A 136 0.11 -10.85 -11.74
N LEU A 137 -0.73 -10.70 -10.72
CA LEU A 137 -1.85 -11.58 -10.41
C LEU A 137 -3.11 -11.14 -11.17
N ALA A 138 -3.16 -9.85 -11.52
CA ALA A 138 -4.24 -9.21 -12.24
C ALA A 138 -3.79 -7.89 -12.88
N LYS A 139 -4.60 -7.33 -13.78
CA LYS A 139 -4.50 -5.97 -14.33
C LYS A 139 -5.87 -5.30 -14.33
N GLY A 140 -5.89 -3.96 -14.16
CA GLY A 140 -7.10 -3.22 -13.85
C GLY A 140 -7.39 -3.27 -12.36
N CYS A 141 -8.06 -2.27 -11.82
CA CYS A 141 -8.27 -2.11 -10.38
C CYS A 141 -9.73 -1.82 -10.10
N PRO A 142 -10.34 -2.43 -9.07
CA PRO A 142 -11.73 -2.14 -8.72
C PRO A 142 -11.93 -0.74 -8.11
N ALA A 143 -10.89 -0.13 -7.55
CA ALA A 143 -10.93 1.21 -6.97
C ALA A 143 -11.13 2.32 -8.02
N HIS A 144 -11.65 3.48 -7.57
CA HIS A 144 -11.97 4.64 -8.39
C HIS A 144 -11.10 5.87 -8.02
N CYS A 145 -9.80 5.68 -7.85
CA CYS A 145 -8.88 6.78 -7.53
C CYS A 145 -8.77 7.76 -8.71
N GLN A 146 -9.02 9.05 -8.44
CA GLN A 146 -9.05 10.10 -9.49
C GLN A 146 -7.65 10.56 -9.94
N TYR A 147 -6.60 10.02 -9.36
CA TYR A 147 -5.19 10.25 -9.74
C TYR A 147 -4.52 8.98 -10.25
N CYS A 148 -5.32 7.99 -10.64
CA CYS A 148 -4.84 6.64 -10.95
C CYS A 148 -3.87 6.65 -12.14
N TYR A 149 -2.65 6.18 -11.93
CA TYR A 149 -1.65 6.11 -12.99
C TYR A 149 -2.01 5.09 -14.09
N LEU A 150 -2.99 4.23 -13.86
CA LEU A 150 -3.51 3.32 -14.89
C LEU A 150 -4.12 4.09 -16.08
N ALA A 151 -4.57 5.32 -15.85
CA ALA A 151 -5.04 6.23 -16.90
C ALA A 151 -3.98 6.49 -18.00
N GLY A 152 -2.69 6.37 -17.67
CA GLY A 152 -1.60 6.54 -18.63
C GLY A 152 -0.82 5.26 -18.94
N SER A 153 -1.13 4.14 -18.26
CA SER A 153 -0.34 2.91 -18.31
C SER A 153 -1.06 1.74 -18.99
N LEU A 154 -2.38 1.78 -19.05
CA LEU A 154 -3.19 0.78 -19.73
C LEU A 154 -3.80 1.35 -21.03
N PRO A 155 -3.82 0.58 -22.12
CA PRO A 155 -4.51 0.99 -23.33
C PRO A 155 -6.03 0.95 -23.09
N GLY A 156 -6.70 2.09 -23.30
CA GLY A 156 -8.15 2.20 -23.20
C GLY A 156 -8.70 2.08 -21.77
N ALA A 157 -9.98 1.75 -21.67
CA ALA A 157 -10.67 1.64 -20.39
C ALA A 157 -10.17 0.43 -19.58
N PRO A 158 -9.98 0.57 -18.24
CA PRO A 158 -9.27 -0.40 -17.40
C PRO A 158 -10.17 -1.57 -16.97
N ILE A 159 -10.50 -2.49 -17.87
CA ILE A 159 -11.18 -3.73 -17.53
C ILE A 159 -10.32 -4.51 -16.55
N THR A 160 -10.92 -4.98 -15.44
CA THR A 160 -10.22 -5.83 -14.48
C THR A 160 -10.04 -7.23 -15.04
N ARG A 161 -8.78 -7.64 -15.26
CA ARG A 161 -8.39 -8.96 -15.75
C ARG A 161 -7.64 -9.70 -14.65
N VAL A 162 -8.16 -10.84 -14.19
CA VAL A 162 -7.49 -11.72 -13.22
C VAL A 162 -6.91 -12.92 -13.97
N TYR A 163 -5.76 -13.40 -13.49
CA TYR A 163 -5.02 -14.44 -14.20
C TYR A 163 -5.28 -15.82 -13.59
N ALA A 164 -5.77 -16.73 -14.44
CA ALA A 164 -6.13 -18.10 -14.04
C ALA A 164 -4.93 -19.05 -13.99
N ASN A 165 -3.89 -18.82 -14.81
CA ASN A 165 -2.66 -19.63 -14.83
C ASN A 165 -1.70 -19.22 -13.70
N LEU A 166 -2.21 -19.17 -12.45
CA LEU A 166 -1.48 -18.68 -11.28
C LEU A 166 -0.25 -19.56 -10.97
N ASP A 167 -0.37 -20.87 -11.12
CA ASP A 167 0.73 -21.81 -10.85
C ASP A 167 1.91 -21.51 -11.77
N ALA A 168 1.67 -21.33 -13.09
CA ALA A 168 2.72 -20.96 -14.05
C ALA A 168 3.36 -19.58 -13.73
N ILE A 169 2.59 -18.64 -13.20
CA ILE A 169 3.13 -17.34 -12.76
C ILE A 169 4.06 -17.51 -11.56
N LEU A 170 3.67 -18.30 -10.56
CA LEU A 170 4.45 -18.51 -9.34
C LEU A 170 5.69 -19.38 -9.58
N ASP A 171 5.60 -20.41 -10.43
CA ASP A 171 6.73 -21.21 -10.87
C ASP A 171 7.78 -20.36 -11.61
N ASN A 172 7.31 -19.43 -12.44
CA ASN A 172 8.19 -18.48 -13.12
C ASN A 172 8.89 -17.54 -12.12
N VAL A 173 8.19 -17.05 -11.10
CA VAL A 173 8.80 -16.25 -10.02
C VAL A 173 9.87 -17.06 -9.28
N ALA A 174 9.59 -18.33 -8.95
CA ALA A 174 10.56 -19.23 -8.32
C ALA A 174 11.80 -19.45 -9.19
N ALA A 175 11.62 -19.60 -10.51
CA ALA A 175 12.74 -19.71 -11.47
C ALA A 175 13.59 -18.44 -11.52
N TYR A 176 12.98 -17.24 -11.43
CA TYR A 176 13.73 -15.99 -11.30
C TYR A 176 14.47 -15.89 -9.96
N ALA A 177 13.84 -16.31 -8.87
CA ALA A 177 14.48 -16.34 -7.55
C ALA A 177 15.70 -17.26 -7.51
N ALA A 178 15.61 -18.44 -8.13
CA ALA A 178 16.70 -19.42 -8.22
C ALA A 178 17.93 -18.90 -9.00
N ARG A 179 17.74 -17.98 -9.95
CA ARG A 179 18.85 -17.32 -10.68
C ARG A 179 19.63 -16.35 -9.79
N GLY A 180 19.11 -16.00 -8.64
CA GLY A 180 19.75 -15.13 -7.66
C GLY A 180 19.92 -13.69 -8.12
N THR A 181 20.74 -12.93 -7.39
CA THR A 181 20.98 -11.50 -7.62
C THR A 181 22.07 -11.23 -8.67
N ALA A 182 22.76 -12.24 -9.18
CA ALA A 182 23.93 -12.09 -10.05
C ALA A 182 23.64 -11.31 -11.35
N THR A 183 22.40 -11.32 -11.81
CA THR A 183 21.99 -10.62 -13.04
C THR A 183 21.44 -9.21 -12.81
N LEU A 184 21.29 -8.78 -11.56
CA LEU A 184 20.72 -7.48 -11.24
C LEU A 184 21.79 -6.40 -11.21
N LYS A 185 21.64 -5.40 -12.07
CA LYS A 185 22.39 -4.14 -11.96
C LYS A 185 21.80 -3.31 -10.82
N ARG A 186 22.14 -3.64 -9.58
CA ARG A 186 21.75 -2.85 -8.41
C ARG A 186 22.57 -1.57 -8.35
N ARG A 187 21.92 -0.43 -8.08
CA ARG A 187 22.63 0.80 -7.75
C ARG A 187 23.10 0.70 -6.29
N PRO A 188 24.26 1.29 -5.91
CA PRO A 188 24.72 1.30 -4.53
C PRO A 188 23.67 1.79 -3.53
N ALA A 189 22.86 2.78 -3.94
CA ALA A 189 21.74 3.31 -3.14
C ALA A 189 20.60 2.30 -2.87
N ASP A 190 20.57 1.19 -3.59
CA ASP A 190 19.53 0.15 -3.43
C ASP A 190 20.00 -1.02 -2.55
N ALA A 191 21.30 -1.08 -2.22
CA ALA A 191 21.91 -2.21 -1.51
C ALA A 191 21.34 -2.42 -0.09
N HIS A 192 20.96 -1.35 0.60
CA HIS A 192 20.41 -1.40 1.96
C HIS A 192 18.91 -1.77 2.01
N ARG A 193 18.20 -1.73 0.86
CA ARG A 193 16.76 -1.98 0.81
C ARG A 193 16.39 -3.44 0.94
N HIS A 194 17.27 -4.33 0.48
CA HIS A 194 16.96 -5.75 0.34
C HIS A 194 18.17 -6.60 0.66
N PRO A 195 18.66 -6.61 1.92
CA PRO A 195 19.89 -7.31 2.28
C PRO A 195 19.78 -8.85 2.14
N GLU A 196 18.58 -9.41 2.11
CA GLU A 196 18.34 -10.84 2.30
C GLU A 196 17.68 -11.55 1.11
N GLY A 197 17.81 -11.06 -0.12
CA GLY A 197 17.29 -11.75 -1.29
C GLY A 197 16.63 -10.85 -2.33
N LEU A 198 16.00 -11.47 -3.32
CA LEU A 198 15.28 -10.80 -4.39
C LEU A 198 13.88 -10.39 -3.94
N THR A 199 13.52 -9.17 -4.28
CA THR A 199 12.19 -8.64 -4.02
C THR A 199 11.33 -8.64 -5.27
N PHE A 200 10.10 -9.09 -5.11
CA PHE A 200 9.10 -9.17 -6.15
C PHE A 200 7.86 -8.37 -5.75
N GLU A 201 7.50 -7.38 -6.56
CA GLU A 201 6.29 -6.59 -6.37
C GLU A 201 5.12 -7.27 -7.08
N ALA A 202 4.09 -7.64 -6.34
CA ALA A 202 2.88 -8.21 -6.91
C ALA A 202 1.93 -7.10 -7.42
N SER A 203 1.50 -7.26 -8.67
CA SER A 203 0.28 -6.60 -9.19
C SER A 203 0.31 -5.06 -9.17
N CYS A 204 1.37 -4.45 -9.68
CA CYS A 204 1.49 -2.99 -9.79
C CYS A 204 0.34 -2.33 -10.59
N TYR A 205 -0.39 -3.08 -11.41
CA TYR A 205 -1.51 -2.59 -12.22
C TYR A 205 -2.90 -2.89 -11.63
N THR A 206 -2.97 -3.27 -10.33
CA THR A 206 -4.22 -3.47 -9.60
C THR A 206 -3.99 -3.29 -8.11
N ASP A 207 -5.06 -3.39 -7.31
CA ASP A 207 -4.96 -3.64 -5.88
C ASP A 207 -5.29 -5.12 -5.63
N PRO A 208 -4.29 -5.96 -5.29
CA PRO A 208 -4.52 -7.40 -5.19
C PRO A 208 -5.46 -7.77 -4.04
N LEU A 209 -5.45 -7.02 -2.93
CA LEU A 209 -6.34 -7.26 -1.79
C LEU A 209 -7.80 -6.90 -2.14
N GLY A 210 -8.00 -5.89 -2.99
CA GLY A 210 -9.32 -5.50 -3.48
C GLY A 210 -9.99 -6.57 -4.36
N LEU A 211 -9.24 -7.57 -4.81
CA LEU A 211 -9.72 -8.70 -5.61
C LEU A 211 -9.68 -10.04 -4.85
N GLU A 212 -9.10 -10.08 -3.65
CA GLU A 212 -8.78 -11.32 -2.94
C GLU A 212 -10.03 -12.16 -2.63
N HIS A 213 -11.13 -11.53 -2.25
CA HIS A 213 -12.40 -12.21 -1.97
C HIS A 213 -12.97 -12.96 -3.19
N LEU A 214 -12.63 -12.52 -4.41
CA LEU A 214 -13.01 -13.19 -5.67
C LEU A 214 -11.97 -14.22 -6.11
N THR A 215 -10.68 -13.92 -5.89
CA THR A 215 -9.61 -14.68 -6.53
C THR A 215 -8.84 -15.61 -5.61
N GLY A 216 -8.54 -15.21 -4.38
CA GLY A 216 -7.60 -15.92 -3.51
C GLY A 216 -6.17 -15.96 -4.07
N SER A 217 -5.86 -15.09 -5.04
CA SER A 217 -4.55 -15.09 -5.69
C SER A 217 -3.44 -14.55 -4.79
N LEU A 218 -3.75 -13.54 -3.96
CA LEU A 218 -2.76 -12.94 -3.05
C LEU A 218 -2.38 -13.89 -1.93
N SER A 219 -3.35 -14.52 -1.26
CA SER A 219 -3.09 -15.53 -0.21
C SER A 219 -2.31 -16.73 -0.75
N THR A 220 -2.61 -17.17 -1.97
CA THR A 220 -1.85 -18.23 -2.65
C THR A 220 -0.40 -17.77 -2.92
N ALA A 221 -0.19 -16.53 -3.39
CA ALA A 221 1.14 -15.98 -3.61
C ALA A 221 1.93 -15.85 -2.28
N VAL A 222 1.32 -15.36 -1.21
CA VAL A 222 1.94 -15.29 0.13
C VAL A 222 2.45 -16.66 0.57
N SER A 223 1.61 -17.68 0.44
CA SER A 223 1.96 -19.07 0.81
C SER A 223 3.06 -19.67 -0.08
N ALA A 224 3.09 -19.31 -1.36
CA ALA A 224 4.14 -19.75 -2.29
C ALA A 224 5.49 -19.11 -1.95
N PHE A 225 5.51 -17.81 -1.69
CA PHE A 225 6.73 -17.09 -1.31
C PHE A 225 7.32 -17.55 0.02
N ALA A 226 6.49 -17.99 0.97
CA ALA A 226 6.96 -18.61 2.22
C ALA A 226 7.86 -19.83 1.96
N LYS A 227 7.60 -20.54 0.86
CA LYS A 227 8.30 -21.77 0.45
C LYS A 227 9.39 -21.54 -0.61
N THR A 228 9.54 -20.29 -1.13
CA THR A 228 10.51 -19.97 -2.19
C THR A 228 11.77 -19.37 -1.57
N PRO A 229 12.90 -20.11 -1.49
CA PRO A 229 14.14 -19.58 -0.95
C PRO A 229 14.64 -18.36 -1.72
N GLY A 230 15.18 -17.38 -0.99
CA GLY A 230 15.78 -16.17 -1.60
C GLY A 230 14.80 -15.17 -2.20
N ALA A 231 13.49 -15.45 -2.21
CA ALA A 231 12.46 -14.54 -2.70
C ALA A 231 11.74 -13.82 -1.56
N ARG A 232 11.40 -12.55 -1.78
CA ARG A 232 10.56 -11.75 -0.89
C ARG A 232 9.43 -11.10 -1.67
N LEU A 233 8.21 -11.25 -1.16
CA LEU A 233 7.01 -10.67 -1.73
C LEU A 233 6.78 -9.27 -1.17
N ARG A 234 6.38 -8.35 -2.05
CA ARG A 234 5.87 -7.03 -1.70
C ARG A 234 4.57 -6.79 -2.46
N TRP A 235 3.61 -6.18 -1.82
CA TRP A 235 2.35 -5.77 -2.43
C TRP A 235 1.80 -4.56 -1.71
N VAL A 236 0.92 -3.80 -2.35
CA VAL A 236 0.36 -2.57 -1.80
C VAL A 236 -1.16 -2.56 -1.93
N THR A 237 -1.85 -1.97 -0.94
CA THR A 237 -3.31 -1.90 -0.93
C THR A 237 -3.85 -0.59 -0.35
N LYS A 238 -5.09 -0.24 -0.77
CA LYS A 238 -5.99 0.74 -0.17
C LYS A 238 -7.24 0.09 0.43
N TYR A 239 -7.26 -1.24 0.54
CA TYR A 239 -8.34 -2.03 1.11
C TYR A 239 -7.99 -2.50 2.52
N ASP A 240 -8.99 -2.95 3.26
CA ASP A 240 -8.92 -3.32 4.68
C ASP A 240 -9.34 -4.76 4.99
N ASN A 241 -9.76 -5.53 3.98
CA ASN A 241 -10.22 -6.91 4.11
C ASN A 241 -9.06 -7.92 4.26
N VAL A 242 -8.25 -7.76 5.29
CA VAL A 242 -7.01 -8.54 5.53
C VAL A 242 -7.24 -9.92 6.13
N ASP A 243 -8.47 -10.28 6.49
CA ASP A 243 -8.81 -11.59 7.10
C ASP A 243 -8.22 -12.78 6.35
N PRO A 244 -8.24 -12.86 5.01
CA PRO A 244 -7.67 -13.98 4.28
C PRO A 244 -6.16 -14.15 4.45
N LEU A 245 -5.47 -13.14 4.98
CA LEU A 245 -4.01 -13.12 5.16
C LEU A 245 -3.61 -13.42 6.61
N ILE A 246 -4.53 -13.19 7.57
CA ILE A 246 -4.27 -13.49 8.98
C ILE A 246 -4.18 -15.00 9.17
N GLY A 247 -3.12 -15.46 9.81
CA GLY A 247 -2.90 -16.89 10.04
C GLY A 247 -2.13 -17.62 8.93
N LEU A 248 -1.86 -16.98 7.77
CA LEU A 248 -1.04 -17.61 6.73
C LEU A 248 0.41 -17.76 7.19
N GLU A 249 1.01 -18.92 6.87
CA GLU A 249 2.44 -19.09 7.02
C GLU A 249 3.18 -18.32 5.93
N HIS A 250 3.87 -17.23 6.32
CA HIS A 250 4.61 -16.37 5.40
C HIS A 250 6.12 -16.33 5.66
N GLY A 251 6.59 -16.90 6.77
CA GLY A 251 8.01 -17.00 7.13
C GLY A 251 8.75 -15.65 7.16
N GLY A 252 8.06 -14.54 7.41
CA GLY A 252 8.63 -13.18 7.33
C GLY A 252 9.02 -12.73 5.91
N ARG A 253 8.68 -13.50 4.87
CA ARG A 253 9.09 -13.23 3.48
C ARG A 253 8.15 -12.32 2.71
N THR A 254 7.06 -11.87 3.33
CA THR A 254 6.07 -10.97 2.72
C THR A 254 6.02 -9.67 3.49
N ARG A 255 6.28 -8.54 2.83
CA ARG A 255 6.02 -7.20 3.36
C ARG A 255 4.70 -6.68 2.82
N CYS A 256 3.75 -6.48 3.74
CA CYS A 256 2.44 -5.94 3.44
C CYS A 256 2.49 -4.42 3.50
N ARG A 257 2.19 -3.73 2.40
CA ARG A 257 2.24 -2.28 2.35
C ARG A 257 0.84 -1.70 2.24
N VAL A 258 0.52 -0.77 3.13
CA VAL A 258 -0.75 -0.04 3.08
C VAL A 258 -0.50 1.36 2.52
N SER A 259 -1.26 1.70 1.47
CA SER A 259 -1.19 3.04 0.90
C SER A 259 -2.02 3.99 1.75
N LEU A 260 -1.36 5.00 2.29
CA LEU A 260 -1.93 6.01 3.17
C LEU A 260 -1.90 7.38 2.50
N ASN A 261 -2.84 8.23 2.88
CA ASN A 261 -2.90 9.62 2.47
C ASN A 261 -3.60 10.45 3.55
N ALA A 262 -3.45 11.78 3.52
CA ALA A 262 -4.25 12.65 4.36
C ALA A 262 -5.74 12.33 4.19
N ALA A 263 -6.49 12.32 5.29
CA ALA A 263 -7.91 11.93 5.30
C ALA A 263 -8.76 12.69 4.26
N LEU A 264 -8.43 13.97 4.02
CA LEU A 264 -9.07 14.80 3.02
C LEU A 264 -8.88 14.24 1.60
N ILE A 265 -7.64 13.85 1.25
CA ILE A 265 -7.30 13.30 -0.05
C ILE A 265 -7.95 11.93 -0.23
N ALA A 266 -7.83 11.04 0.75
CA ALA A 266 -8.46 9.73 0.73
C ALA A 266 -9.96 9.83 0.48
N ARG A 267 -10.66 10.71 1.20
CA ARG A 267 -12.10 10.91 1.08
C ARG A 267 -12.52 11.49 -0.27
N ARG A 268 -11.77 12.45 -0.82
CA ARG A 268 -12.15 13.17 -2.06
C ARG A 268 -11.75 12.46 -3.34
N LEU A 269 -10.62 11.76 -3.34
CA LEU A 269 -10.00 11.27 -4.57
C LEU A 269 -9.87 9.74 -4.66
N GLU A 270 -10.16 8.99 -3.58
CA GLU A 270 -9.92 7.53 -3.53
C GLU A 270 -11.25 6.76 -3.39
N GLY A 271 -12.10 6.85 -4.41
CA GLY A 271 -13.38 6.14 -4.40
C GLY A 271 -13.24 4.62 -4.41
N GLY A 272 -14.14 3.92 -3.70
CA GLY A 272 -14.20 2.46 -3.65
C GLY A 272 -13.15 1.80 -2.75
N THR A 273 -12.40 2.58 -1.97
CA THR A 273 -11.38 2.10 -1.04
C THR A 273 -11.82 2.28 0.42
N ALA A 274 -11.09 1.70 1.36
CA ALA A 274 -11.24 1.95 2.78
C ALA A 274 -10.85 3.40 3.13
N ASP A 275 -11.40 3.97 4.19
CA ASP A 275 -10.94 5.26 4.71
C ASP A 275 -9.63 5.11 5.51
N LEU A 276 -9.07 6.23 5.96
CA LEU A 276 -7.79 6.21 6.67
C LEU A 276 -7.85 5.39 7.97
N PRO A 277 -8.84 5.53 8.85
CA PRO A 277 -8.92 4.70 10.06
C PRO A 277 -8.99 3.20 9.78
N ALA A 278 -9.79 2.78 8.79
CA ALA A 278 -9.89 1.37 8.41
C ALA A 278 -8.56 0.81 7.85
N ARG A 279 -7.82 1.60 7.06
CA ARG A 279 -6.48 1.20 6.57
C ARG A 279 -5.47 1.10 7.71
N LEU A 280 -5.48 2.01 8.67
CA LEU A 280 -4.61 1.96 9.84
C LEU A 280 -4.91 0.73 10.71
N HIS A 281 -6.19 0.42 10.89
CA HIS A 281 -6.61 -0.80 11.58
C HIS A 281 -6.15 -2.07 10.85
N ALA A 282 -6.31 -2.12 9.53
CA ALA A 282 -5.83 -3.23 8.70
C ALA A 282 -4.32 -3.41 8.79
N LEU A 283 -3.56 -2.29 8.76
CA LEU A 283 -2.11 -2.30 8.91
C LEU A 283 -1.70 -2.83 10.30
N ARG A 284 -2.37 -2.39 11.38
CA ARG A 284 -2.17 -2.93 12.72
C ARG A 284 -2.39 -4.44 12.77
N ARG A 285 -3.51 -4.92 12.22
CA ARG A 285 -3.84 -6.36 12.19
C ARG A 285 -2.80 -7.20 11.44
N LEU A 286 -2.27 -6.68 10.34
CA LEU A 286 -1.19 -7.34 9.60
C LEU A 286 0.10 -7.38 10.41
N ALA A 287 0.47 -6.29 11.08
CA ALA A 287 1.73 -6.16 11.80
C ALA A 287 1.74 -6.82 13.19
N LEU A 288 0.60 -6.81 13.88
CA LEU A 288 0.49 -7.32 15.25
C LEU A 288 0.99 -8.76 15.33
N PRO A 289 1.76 -9.13 16.38
CA PRO A 289 2.27 -10.50 16.54
C PRO A 289 1.17 -11.55 16.50
N ARG A 290 1.46 -12.71 15.93
CA ARG A 290 0.53 -13.85 15.86
C ARG A 290 0.01 -14.30 17.23
N ALA A 291 0.87 -14.28 18.23
CA ALA A 291 0.47 -14.59 19.61
C ALA A 291 -0.60 -13.62 20.18
N GLN A 292 -0.75 -12.45 19.54
CA GLN A 292 -1.77 -11.46 19.87
C GLN A 292 -2.93 -11.46 18.85
N GLY A 293 -3.04 -12.48 18.01
CA GLY A 293 -4.10 -12.64 17.01
C GLY A 293 -3.88 -11.85 15.72
N GLY A 294 -2.69 -11.28 15.52
CA GLY A 294 -2.32 -10.58 14.28
C GLY A 294 -1.68 -11.47 13.23
N GLY A 295 -1.27 -10.87 12.13
CA GLY A 295 -0.61 -11.56 11.02
C GLY A 295 0.89 -11.78 11.24
N GLY A 296 1.56 -10.95 12.03
CA GLY A 296 3.01 -10.98 12.24
C GLY A 296 3.84 -10.61 10.99
N TYR A 297 3.26 -9.84 10.08
CA TYR A 297 3.95 -9.43 8.85
C TYR A 297 4.87 -8.23 9.09
N PRO A 298 6.04 -8.19 8.44
CA PRO A 298 6.70 -6.92 8.15
C PRO A 298 5.74 -6.03 7.34
N VAL A 299 5.60 -4.75 7.74
CA VAL A 299 4.67 -3.82 7.07
C VAL A 299 5.38 -2.63 6.45
N GLY A 300 4.67 -1.86 5.66
CA GLY A 300 5.12 -0.60 5.10
C GLY A 300 3.97 0.36 4.86
N ALA A 301 4.27 1.63 4.96
CA ALA A 301 3.39 2.73 4.60
C ALA A 301 3.84 3.32 3.25
N VAL A 302 2.95 3.29 2.26
CA VAL A 302 3.17 3.95 0.97
C VAL A 302 2.35 5.23 0.93
N LEU A 303 3.00 6.38 1.13
CA LEU A 303 2.36 7.67 1.06
C LEU A 303 2.33 8.13 -0.39
N ALA A 304 1.23 7.79 -1.08
CA ALA A 304 1.11 7.95 -2.53
C ALA A 304 -0.33 8.20 -3.01
N PRO A 305 -0.51 9.30 -3.76
CA PRO A 305 0.47 10.35 -4.00
C PRO A 305 0.48 11.43 -2.91
N LEU A 306 1.65 11.93 -2.58
CA LEU A 306 1.77 13.13 -1.76
C LEU A 306 1.31 14.36 -2.56
N MET A 307 0.47 15.17 -1.95
CA MET A 307 -0.07 16.38 -2.54
C MET A 307 0.01 17.53 -1.54
N PRO A 308 0.75 18.62 -1.82
CA PRO A 308 0.65 19.83 -1.03
C PRO A 308 -0.68 20.53 -1.34
N PHE A 309 -1.43 20.86 -0.30
CA PHE A 309 -2.67 21.63 -0.32
C PHE A 309 -2.68 22.54 0.91
N PRO A 310 -3.57 23.53 1.03
CA PRO A 310 -3.63 24.35 2.24
C PRO A 310 -3.69 23.48 3.50
N GLN A 311 -2.79 23.74 4.46
CA GLN A 311 -2.67 22.99 5.74
C GLN A 311 -2.23 21.50 5.58
N TRP A 312 -1.54 21.15 4.49
CA TRP A 312 -1.11 19.77 4.25
C TRP A 312 -0.22 19.20 5.36
N ARG A 313 0.64 20.02 5.99
CA ARG A 313 1.50 19.56 7.09
C ARG A 313 0.68 19.03 8.26
N THR A 314 -0.30 19.79 8.71
CA THR A 314 -1.21 19.37 9.79
C THR A 314 -1.94 18.07 9.42
N ALA A 315 -2.51 18.01 8.23
CA ALA A 315 -3.28 16.84 7.79
C ALA A 315 -2.42 15.57 7.63
N TYR A 316 -1.16 15.71 7.21
CA TYR A 316 -0.25 14.57 7.15
C TYR A 316 0.37 14.23 8.51
N ALA A 317 0.58 15.20 9.40
CA ALA A 317 0.97 14.94 10.78
C ALA A 317 -0.09 14.11 11.51
N GLU A 318 -1.37 14.48 11.41
CA GLU A 318 -2.50 13.72 11.96
C GLU A 318 -2.53 12.27 11.43
N MET A 319 -2.23 12.08 10.14
CA MET A 319 -2.13 10.74 9.55
C MET A 319 -0.96 9.94 10.14
N LEU A 320 0.22 10.58 10.30
CA LEU A 320 1.41 9.93 10.90
C LEU A 320 1.20 9.61 12.37
N ASP A 321 0.55 10.49 13.15
CA ASP A 321 0.17 10.23 14.54
C ASP A 321 -0.81 9.03 14.64
N GLY A 322 -1.74 8.93 13.68
CA GLY A 322 -2.63 7.77 13.57
C GLY A 322 -1.87 6.47 13.26
N LEU A 323 -0.85 6.54 12.41
CA LEU A 323 0.00 5.40 12.08
C LEU A 323 0.87 4.98 13.27
N GLU A 324 1.46 5.94 13.99
CA GLU A 324 2.24 5.69 15.19
C GLU A 324 1.39 4.97 16.26
N ARG A 325 0.19 5.46 16.52
CA ARG A 325 -0.75 4.77 17.44
C ARG A 325 -1.17 3.38 16.94
N ALA A 326 -1.28 3.17 15.63
CA ALA A 326 -1.59 1.86 15.08
C ALA A 326 -0.44 0.85 15.24
N LEU A 327 0.79 1.31 15.43
CA LEU A 327 2.01 0.51 15.55
C LEU A 327 2.67 0.66 16.94
N ASP A 328 1.89 0.86 18.00
CA ASP A 328 2.32 1.10 19.38
C ASP A 328 2.89 -0.13 20.10
N PHE A 329 3.50 -1.06 19.38
CA PHE A 329 4.09 -2.28 19.93
C PHE A 329 5.54 -2.49 19.43
N ALA A 330 6.39 -2.99 20.31
CA ALA A 330 7.85 -3.03 20.14
C ALA A 330 8.36 -3.82 18.92
N SER A 331 7.58 -4.79 18.41
CA SER A 331 7.97 -5.61 17.27
C SER A 331 7.54 -5.04 15.90
N ALA A 332 6.97 -3.82 15.87
CA ALA A 332 6.53 -3.22 14.63
C ALA A 332 7.72 -2.90 13.70
N ASP A 333 7.79 -3.59 12.56
CA ASP A 333 8.74 -3.29 11.49
C ASP A 333 8.00 -2.59 10.34
N CYS A 334 8.06 -1.25 10.34
CA CYS A 334 7.43 -0.42 9.32
C CYS A 334 8.47 0.34 8.50
N THR A 335 8.31 0.31 7.17
CA THR A 335 9.11 1.10 6.22
C THR A 335 8.23 2.09 5.48
N PHE A 336 8.84 3.17 4.98
CA PHE A 336 8.13 4.26 4.30
C PHE A 336 8.59 4.42 2.86
N GLU A 337 7.63 4.63 1.97
CA GLU A 337 7.84 4.92 0.56
C GLU A 337 7.02 6.17 0.21
N LEU A 338 7.68 7.21 -0.28
CA LEU A 338 7.06 8.50 -0.56
C LEU A 338 7.04 8.77 -2.06
N ILE A 339 5.84 8.98 -2.61
CA ILE A 339 5.63 9.19 -4.05
C ILE A 339 4.79 10.45 -4.23
N THR A 340 5.35 11.48 -4.84
CA THR A 340 4.62 12.74 -5.12
C THR A 340 3.69 12.59 -6.31
N HIS A 341 2.62 13.40 -6.33
CA HIS A 341 1.70 13.43 -7.45
C HIS A 341 2.39 13.93 -8.73
N ARG A 342 2.18 13.18 -9.79
CA ARG A 342 2.69 13.48 -11.13
C ARG A 342 1.71 12.97 -12.19
N PHE A 343 1.70 13.60 -13.33
CA PHE A 343 0.86 13.22 -14.46
C PHE A 343 1.56 13.49 -15.78
N THR A 344 1.05 12.89 -16.85
CA THR A 344 1.41 13.20 -18.24
C THR A 344 0.24 13.90 -18.91
N PRO A 345 0.43 14.64 -20.03
CA PRO A 345 -0.69 15.20 -20.79
C PRO A 345 -1.76 14.15 -21.13
N GLY A 346 -1.33 12.97 -21.57
CA GLY A 346 -2.24 11.87 -21.90
C GLY A 346 -3.01 11.33 -20.70
N SER A 347 -2.35 11.12 -19.54
CA SER A 347 -3.05 10.66 -18.35
C SER A 347 -4.00 11.72 -17.79
N LYS A 348 -3.66 13.02 -17.88
CA LYS A 348 -4.54 14.11 -17.51
C LYS A 348 -5.82 14.08 -18.32
N GLN A 349 -5.71 13.98 -19.65
CA GLN A 349 -6.89 13.91 -20.52
C GLN A 349 -7.78 12.72 -20.17
N VAL A 350 -7.22 11.52 -20.04
CA VAL A 350 -7.97 10.31 -19.69
C VAL A 350 -8.66 10.44 -18.32
N LEU A 351 -7.99 11.05 -17.32
CA LEU A 351 -8.59 11.27 -16.01
C LEU A 351 -9.73 12.28 -16.05
N LEU A 352 -9.63 13.33 -16.86
CA LEU A 352 -10.70 14.31 -17.06
C LEU A 352 -11.90 13.68 -17.78
N ASP A 353 -11.66 12.80 -18.77
CA ASP A 353 -12.70 12.06 -19.44
C ASP A 353 -13.46 11.12 -18.49
N TRP A 354 -12.74 10.47 -17.56
CA TRP A 354 -13.36 9.59 -16.58
C TRP A 354 -14.04 10.34 -15.44
N TYR A 355 -13.46 11.45 -15.01
CA TYR A 355 -13.85 12.24 -13.84
C TYR A 355 -13.93 13.75 -14.17
N PRO A 356 -14.88 14.19 -15.01
CA PRO A 356 -14.93 15.58 -15.47
C PRO A 356 -15.11 16.62 -14.35
N ALA A 357 -15.66 16.21 -13.20
CA ALA A 357 -15.83 17.06 -12.02
C ALA A 357 -14.72 16.90 -10.97
N THR A 358 -13.59 16.27 -11.32
CA THR A 358 -12.48 16.08 -10.38
C THR A 358 -11.95 17.41 -9.87
N LYS A 359 -11.52 17.42 -8.60
CA LYS A 359 -10.82 18.55 -7.97
C LYS A 359 -9.32 18.28 -7.84
N LEU A 360 -8.81 17.28 -8.56
CA LEU A 360 -7.39 16.98 -8.62
C LEU A 360 -6.65 18.13 -9.35
N ASP A 361 -5.64 18.69 -8.69
CA ASP A 361 -4.81 19.73 -9.27
C ASP A 361 -3.87 19.11 -10.33
N MET A 362 -4.18 19.35 -11.60
CA MET A 362 -3.37 19.01 -12.76
C MET A 362 -3.07 20.24 -13.62
N ASP A 363 -2.87 21.40 -12.98
CA ASP A 363 -2.44 22.61 -13.66
C ASP A 363 -0.95 22.51 -14.04
N GLU A 364 -0.68 22.51 -15.33
CA GLU A 364 0.66 22.35 -15.89
C GLU A 364 1.55 23.56 -15.60
N SER A 365 0.95 24.77 -15.51
CA SER A 365 1.68 26.02 -15.23
C SER A 365 2.32 26.05 -13.84
N ARG A 366 1.80 25.22 -12.93
CA ARG A 366 2.26 25.08 -11.54
C ARG A 366 3.18 23.88 -11.35
N ARG A 367 3.72 23.34 -12.42
CA ARG A 367 4.55 22.12 -12.41
C ARG A 367 5.83 22.31 -13.22
N SER A 368 6.85 21.56 -12.85
CA SER A 368 8.06 21.42 -13.66
C SER A 368 7.92 20.29 -14.66
N GLU A 369 8.28 20.56 -15.92
CA GLU A 369 8.36 19.51 -16.94
C GLU A 369 9.59 18.64 -16.72
N LYS A 370 9.39 17.32 -16.75
CA LYS A 370 10.47 16.32 -16.83
C LYS A 370 10.22 15.38 -17.99
N ARG A 371 11.28 15.01 -18.70
CA ARG A 371 11.22 13.94 -19.70
C ARG A 371 11.45 12.58 -19.05
N ASN A 372 10.67 11.59 -19.43
CA ASN A 372 10.92 10.21 -19.04
C ASN A 372 12.03 9.61 -19.94
N LYS A 373 12.52 8.42 -19.59
CA LYS A 373 13.57 7.72 -20.36
C LYS A 373 13.20 7.40 -21.82
N PHE A 374 11.94 7.53 -22.19
CA PHE A 374 11.41 7.29 -23.54
C PHE A 374 11.05 8.60 -24.26
N GLY A 375 11.49 9.76 -23.75
CA GLY A 375 11.25 11.07 -24.35
C GLY A 375 9.87 11.69 -24.03
N GLY A 376 8.96 10.94 -23.40
CA GLY A 376 7.64 11.47 -23.04
C GLY A 376 7.71 12.52 -21.91
N LYS A 377 6.84 13.53 -22.00
CA LYS A 377 6.71 14.59 -20.98
C LYS A 377 5.92 14.09 -19.79
N LYS A 378 6.35 14.50 -18.57
CA LYS A 378 5.58 14.38 -17.34
C LYS A 378 5.72 15.65 -16.51
N TYR A 379 4.67 15.98 -15.80
CA TYR A 379 4.60 17.13 -14.91
C TYR A 379 4.75 16.67 -13.46
N VAL A 380 5.69 17.29 -12.76
CA VAL A 380 6.04 17.02 -11.36
C VAL A 380 6.03 18.32 -10.57
N TYR A 381 6.04 18.30 -9.25
CA TYR A 381 6.27 19.50 -8.46
C TYR A 381 7.64 20.10 -8.75
N ASP A 382 7.79 21.42 -8.57
CA ASP A 382 9.07 22.08 -8.76
C ASP A 382 10.12 21.60 -7.72
N LYS A 383 11.38 22.00 -7.95
CA LYS A 383 12.50 21.55 -7.12
C LYS A 383 12.35 21.97 -5.66
N GLN A 384 11.88 23.21 -5.41
CA GLN A 384 11.72 23.74 -4.06
C GLN A 384 10.65 22.97 -3.30
N GLN A 385 9.49 22.76 -3.91
CA GLN A 385 8.38 22.00 -3.33
C GLN A 385 8.75 20.52 -3.10
N MET A 386 9.53 19.92 -4.01
CA MET A 386 10.05 18.56 -3.82
C MET A 386 11.02 18.46 -2.64
N LEU A 387 11.90 19.46 -2.43
CA LEU A 387 12.81 19.50 -1.29
C LEU A 387 12.06 19.72 0.02
N GLU A 388 11.10 20.62 0.02
CA GLU A 388 10.22 20.90 1.16
C GLU A 388 9.47 19.66 1.62
N LEU A 389 8.79 18.96 0.69
CA LEU A 389 8.09 17.71 0.99
C LEU A 389 9.06 16.65 1.53
N LYS A 390 10.21 16.47 0.86
CA LYS A 390 11.20 15.48 1.28
C LYS A 390 11.74 15.75 2.68
N GLY A 391 12.11 17.01 2.97
CA GLY A 391 12.65 17.42 4.27
C GLY A 391 11.62 17.18 5.38
N TRP A 392 10.45 17.78 5.24
CA TRP A 392 9.39 17.68 6.25
C TRP A 392 8.99 16.21 6.55
N PHE A 393 8.70 15.41 5.51
CA PHE A 393 8.34 14.01 5.73
C PHE A 393 9.51 13.19 6.30
N GLY A 394 10.75 13.48 5.93
CA GLY A 394 11.93 12.83 6.51
C GLY A 394 12.03 13.07 8.01
N GLU A 395 11.93 14.34 8.43
CA GLU A 395 11.97 14.76 9.83
C GLU A 395 10.82 14.13 10.64
N GLU A 396 9.59 14.19 10.13
CA GLU A 396 8.41 13.66 10.81
C GLU A 396 8.43 12.12 10.95
N ILE A 397 8.94 11.41 9.94
CA ILE A 397 9.09 9.96 9.98
C ILE A 397 10.21 9.57 10.95
N ASP A 398 11.37 10.23 10.88
CA ASP A 398 12.50 9.91 11.74
C ASP A 398 12.16 10.21 13.22
N ALA A 399 11.40 11.28 13.50
CA ALA A 399 10.97 11.63 14.84
C ALA A 399 10.03 10.59 15.48
N ARG A 400 9.10 10.02 14.71
CA ARG A 400 8.08 9.07 15.22
C ARG A 400 8.52 7.61 15.15
N PHE A 401 9.25 7.23 14.10
CA PHE A 401 9.53 5.82 13.79
C PHE A 401 11.03 5.48 13.83
N GLY A 402 11.88 6.46 14.14
CA GLY A 402 13.33 6.31 14.13
C GLY A 402 13.97 6.41 12.74
N PRO A 403 15.30 6.65 12.69
CA PRO A 403 16.01 6.90 11.45
C PRO A 403 16.09 5.67 10.55
N GLY A 404 16.23 5.92 9.23
CA GLY A 404 16.46 4.88 8.24
C GLY A 404 15.22 4.10 7.81
N LYS A 405 14.03 4.50 8.22
CA LYS A 405 12.76 3.86 7.84
C LYS A 405 12.27 4.32 6.46
N LEU A 406 12.68 5.49 5.99
CA LEU A 406 12.35 6.02 4.67
C LEU A 406 13.20 5.35 3.59
N LEU A 407 12.59 4.48 2.76
CA LEU A 407 13.29 3.76 1.70
C LEU A 407 13.59 4.63 0.49
N TYR A 408 12.63 5.45 0.06
CA TYR A 408 12.80 6.39 -1.05
C TYR A 408 11.75 7.49 -1.08
N PHE A 409 12.09 8.56 -1.80
CA PHE A 409 11.23 9.68 -2.15
C PHE A 409 11.32 9.93 -3.67
N THR A 410 10.16 10.01 -4.37
CA THR A 410 10.12 10.23 -5.83
C THR A 410 9.02 11.20 -6.24
#